data_27ad412cb0148021b64ff4f4009961e0
#
_entry.id   27ad412cb0148021b64ff4f4009961e0
#
_cell.length_a   1.000
_cell.length_b   1.000
_cell.length_c   1.000
_cell.angle_alpha   90.00
_cell.angle_beta   90.00
_cell.angle_gamma   90.00
#
_symmetry.space_group_name_H-M   'P 1'
#
loop_
_entity.id
_entity.type
_entity.pdbx_description
1 polymer ?
#
loop_
_entity_poly.entity_id
_entity_poly.type
_entity_poly.pdbx_seq_one_letter_code
_entity_poly.pdbx_strand_id
1 'polypeptide(L)'
;MTINFTPLITALESAPILNNELCRVFHGRGHSIEALSHLNLDFYPPSLFLVSYDEIDDNTLNQLTETLWQWAQAHYPELITSLVYQQRAGVQSQNTVMFGALPNPHTVTENGIRFLVDLQSRQNTGIFPDMRSGREFVMANSKHGKVLNLFSYTCGFSLAAMQGGADHVMNMDMSKGVLKVGKQNHQLNGFDKGVS
;
A
#
# COMPACT_ATOMS: atom_id res chain seq x y z
N MET A 1 13.94 -15.49 -23.04
CA MET A 1 14.34 -16.10 -21.74
C MET A 1 13.10 -16.15 -20.87
N THR A 2 12.81 -17.29 -20.24
CA THR A 2 11.67 -17.39 -19.31
C THR A 2 12.09 -16.73 -17.98
N ILE A 3 11.36 -15.71 -17.55
CA ILE A 3 11.64 -15.05 -16.27
C ILE A 3 11.23 -16.00 -15.14
N ASN A 4 12.10 -16.15 -14.14
CA ASN A 4 11.82 -16.97 -12.97
C ASN A 4 11.07 -16.15 -11.90
N PHE A 5 9.79 -16.46 -11.67
CA PHE A 5 8.94 -15.79 -10.66
C PHE A 5 8.97 -16.45 -9.27
N THR A 6 9.73 -17.52 -9.09
CA THR A 6 9.86 -18.22 -7.80
C THR A 6 10.16 -17.27 -6.62
N PRO A 7 11.01 -16.23 -6.74
CA PRO A 7 11.26 -15.33 -5.62
C PRO A 7 10.05 -14.53 -5.17
N LEU A 8 9.13 -14.18 -6.08
CA LEU A 8 7.87 -13.51 -5.73
C LEU A 8 6.94 -14.46 -4.95
N ILE A 9 6.87 -15.71 -5.37
CA ILE A 9 6.09 -16.74 -4.67
C ILE A 9 6.66 -16.99 -3.26
N THR A 10 7.98 -17.16 -3.14
CA THR A 10 8.63 -17.31 -1.84
C THR A 10 8.38 -16.11 -0.91
N ALA A 11 8.36 -14.89 -1.45
CA ALA A 11 8.02 -13.70 -0.69
C ALA A 11 6.56 -13.73 -0.22
N LEU A 12 5.61 -14.17 -1.05
CA LEU A 12 4.20 -14.36 -0.68
C LEU A 12 4.04 -15.40 0.42
N GLU A 13 4.72 -16.52 0.33
CA GLU A 13 4.70 -17.59 1.35
C GLU A 13 5.19 -17.10 2.72
N SER A 14 6.11 -16.14 2.73
CA SER A 14 6.68 -15.56 3.94
C SER A 14 5.92 -14.33 4.44
N ALA A 15 5.03 -13.75 3.64
CA ALA A 15 4.32 -12.53 3.98
C ALA A 15 3.21 -12.79 5.03
N PRO A 16 2.95 -11.84 5.94
CA PRO A 16 1.94 -11.98 6.99
C PRO A 16 0.51 -11.75 6.47
N ILE A 17 0.13 -12.42 5.37
CA ILE A 17 -1.18 -12.26 4.70
C ILE A 17 -2.34 -12.55 5.68
N LEU A 18 -2.17 -13.55 6.55
CA LEU A 18 -3.21 -13.94 7.53
C LEU A 18 -3.56 -12.82 8.54
N ASN A 19 -2.67 -11.85 8.74
CA ASN A 19 -2.97 -10.71 9.61
C ASN A 19 -4.00 -9.76 8.98
N ASN A 20 -4.30 -9.93 7.69
CA ASN A 20 -5.20 -9.08 6.90
C ASN A 20 -4.86 -7.57 7.03
N GLU A 21 -3.57 -7.26 7.10
CA GLU A 21 -3.04 -5.90 7.16
C GLU A 21 -2.27 -5.54 5.90
N LEU A 22 -2.23 -4.24 5.61
CA LEU A 22 -1.38 -3.68 4.57
C LEU A 22 0.08 -4.07 4.82
N CYS A 23 0.74 -4.66 3.83
CA CYS A 23 2.16 -4.96 3.92
C CYS A 23 2.86 -4.96 2.56
N ARG A 24 4.16 -4.67 2.56
CA ARG A 24 5.01 -4.94 1.42
C ARG A 24 5.39 -6.40 1.42
N VAL A 25 5.05 -7.10 0.33
CA VAL A 25 5.35 -8.51 0.12
C VAL A 25 6.73 -8.68 -0.51
N PHE A 26 7.01 -7.92 -1.58
CA PHE A 26 8.26 -8.01 -2.32
C PHE A 26 8.76 -6.63 -2.74
N HIS A 27 10.06 -6.40 -2.55
CA HIS A 27 10.73 -5.16 -2.92
C HIS A 27 11.91 -5.42 -3.86
N GLY A 28 11.63 -5.47 -5.17
CA GLY A 28 12.66 -5.72 -6.18
C GLY A 28 13.67 -4.60 -6.31
N ARG A 29 13.25 -3.35 -6.08
CA ARG A 29 14.12 -2.16 -6.19
C ARG A 29 15.31 -2.15 -5.22
N GLY A 30 15.37 -3.08 -4.28
CA GLY A 30 16.57 -3.35 -3.48
C GLY A 30 17.70 -4.05 -4.25
N HIS A 31 17.48 -4.38 -5.54
CA HIS A 31 18.43 -5.04 -6.43
C HIS A 31 18.98 -6.38 -5.93
N SER A 32 18.33 -7.03 -4.98
CA SER A 32 18.72 -8.35 -4.50
C SER A 32 18.47 -9.46 -5.53
N ILE A 33 17.56 -9.22 -6.50
CA ILE A 33 17.25 -10.12 -7.61
C ILE A 33 17.15 -9.29 -8.88
N GLU A 34 18.21 -9.30 -9.70
CA GLU A 34 18.36 -8.43 -10.86
C GLU A 34 17.19 -8.53 -11.85
N ALA A 35 16.74 -9.74 -12.17
CA ALA A 35 15.64 -9.97 -13.11
C ALA A 35 14.28 -9.41 -12.64
N LEU A 36 14.11 -9.13 -11.34
CA LEU A 36 12.89 -8.63 -10.72
C LEU A 36 13.09 -7.25 -10.05
N SER A 37 14.22 -6.59 -10.32
CA SER A 37 14.60 -5.31 -9.70
C SER A 37 13.60 -4.16 -10.02
N HIS A 38 12.85 -4.30 -11.10
CA HIS A 38 11.84 -3.34 -11.52
C HIS A 38 10.45 -3.58 -10.91
N LEU A 39 10.27 -4.62 -10.07
CA LEU A 39 8.98 -5.01 -9.50
C LEU A 39 8.88 -4.71 -8.01
N ASN A 40 7.69 -4.29 -7.59
CA ASN A 40 7.24 -4.36 -6.20
C ASN A 40 5.90 -5.10 -6.14
N LEU A 41 5.70 -5.87 -5.08
CA LEU A 41 4.42 -6.50 -4.78
C LEU A 41 4.01 -6.11 -3.36
N ASP A 42 2.84 -5.51 -3.23
CA ASP A 42 2.24 -5.11 -1.97
C ASP A 42 0.90 -5.84 -1.77
N PHE A 43 0.52 -6.10 -0.52
CA PHE A 43 -0.80 -6.57 -0.17
C PHE A 43 -1.61 -5.43 0.45
N TYR A 44 -2.64 -4.99 -0.25
CA TYR A 44 -3.66 -4.03 0.18
C TYR A 44 -4.96 -4.80 0.39
N PRO A 45 -5.22 -5.39 1.55
CA PRO A 45 -6.37 -6.27 1.73
C PRO A 45 -7.67 -5.73 1.12
N PRO A 46 -8.41 -6.50 0.32
CA PRO A 46 -8.15 -7.88 -0.09
C PRO A 46 -7.42 -8.02 -1.44
N SER A 47 -6.60 -7.04 -1.82
CA SER A 47 -6.00 -6.94 -3.15
C SER A 47 -4.49 -7.14 -3.13
N LEU A 48 -3.94 -7.93 -4.03
CA LEU A 48 -2.54 -7.85 -4.41
C LEU A 48 -2.34 -6.66 -5.35
N PHE A 49 -1.27 -5.90 -5.15
CA PHE A 49 -0.91 -4.75 -5.95
C PHE A 49 0.51 -4.88 -6.48
N LEU A 50 0.61 -5.26 -7.76
CA LEU A 50 1.86 -5.43 -8.48
C LEU A 50 2.23 -4.13 -9.19
N VAL A 51 3.42 -3.62 -8.94
CA VAL A 51 3.95 -2.40 -9.58
C VAL A 51 5.17 -2.73 -10.41
N SER A 52 5.19 -2.32 -11.66
CA SER A 52 6.39 -2.33 -12.49
C SER A 52 6.89 -0.91 -12.76
N TYR A 53 8.20 -0.72 -12.63
CA TYR A 53 8.88 0.54 -12.95
C TYR A 53 9.52 0.53 -14.35
N ASP A 54 9.57 -0.63 -14.99
CA ASP A 54 9.97 -0.80 -16.38
C ASP A 54 8.78 -1.34 -17.20
N GLU A 55 8.88 -1.23 -18.52
CA GLU A 55 7.92 -1.86 -19.43
C GLU A 55 8.05 -3.38 -19.36
N ILE A 56 6.93 -4.06 -19.29
CA ILE A 56 6.83 -5.52 -19.36
C ILE A 56 5.99 -5.86 -20.59
N ASP A 57 6.46 -6.79 -21.40
CA ASP A 57 5.67 -7.29 -22.53
C ASP A 57 4.44 -8.05 -22.05
N ASP A 58 3.38 -8.03 -22.86
CA ASP A 58 2.07 -8.58 -22.51
C ASP A 58 2.12 -10.07 -22.14
N ASN A 59 2.98 -10.86 -22.81
CA ASN A 59 3.10 -12.29 -22.52
C ASN A 59 3.71 -12.53 -21.14
N THR A 60 4.78 -11.81 -20.82
CA THR A 60 5.44 -11.86 -19.50
C THR A 60 4.51 -11.36 -18.39
N LEU A 61 3.79 -10.25 -18.64
CA LEU A 61 2.82 -9.71 -17.69
C LEU A 61 1.70 -10.71 -17.40
N ASN A 62 1.14 -11.32 -18.45
CA ASN A 62 0.08 -12.33 -18.30
C ASN A 62 0.57 -13.54 -17.50
N GLN A 63 1.75 -14.08 -17.83
CA GLN A 63 2.34 -15.19 -17.08
C GLN A 63 2.56 -14.86 -15.60
N LEU A 64 3.09 -13.66 -15.33
CA LEU A 64 3.35 -13.19 -13.97
C LEU A 64 2.05 -13.05 -13.16
N THR A 65 1.07 -12.33 -13.71
CA THR A 65 -0.20 -12.08 -13.02
C THR A 65 -1.02 -13.35 -12.85
N GLU A 66 -1.02 -14.25 -13.83
CA GLU A 66 -1.63 -15.59 -13.72
C GLU A 66 -0.97 -16.42 -12.62
N THR A 67 0.37 -16.45 -12.56
CA THR A 67 1.11 -17.19 -11.53
C THR A 67 0.77 -16.69 -10.13
N LEU A 68 0.76 -15.36 -9.93
CA LEU A 68 0.40 -14.74 -8.65
C LEU A 68 -1.05 -15.03 -8.28
N TRP A 69 -1.97 -14.96 -9.25
CA TRP A 69 -3.39 -15.21 -9.03
C TRP A 69 -3.68 -16.68 -8.69
N GLN A 70 -3.10 -17.62 -9.42
CA GLN A 70 -3.24 -19.05 -9.15
C GLN A 70 -2.73 -19.39 -7.75
N TRP A 71 -1.58 -18.85 -7.37
CA TRP A 71 -1.06 -19.01 -6.02
C TRP A 71 -2.03 -18.45 -4.96
N ALA A 72 -2.54 -17.23 -5.16
CA ALA A 72 -3.47 -16.59 -4.25
C ALA A 72 -4.76 -17.41 -4.06
N GLN A 73 -5.33 -17.92 -5.15
CA GLN A 73 -6.55 -18.74 -5.10
C GLN A 73 -6.32 -20.12 -4.47
N ALA A 74 -5.13 -20.68 -4.61
CA ALA A 74 -4.79 -21.95 -3.98
C ALA A 74 -4.59 -21.85 -2.46
N HIS A 75 -4.11 -20.69 -1.94
CA HIS A 75 -3.71 -20.55 -0.55
C HIS A 75 -4.64 -19.63 0.28
N TYR A 76 -5.17 -18.57 -0.33
CA TYR A 76 -5.94 -17.52 0.38
C TYR A 76 -7.13 -17.01 -0.44
N PRO A 77 -8.03 -17.87 -0.96
CA PRO A 77 -9.12 -17.47 -1.85
C PRO A 77 -10.10 -16.45 -1.21
N GLU A 78 -10.27 -16.52 0.12
CA GLU A 78 -11.17 -15.62 0.87
C GLU A 78 -10.48 -14.31 1.28
N LEU A 79 -9.15 -14.27 1.37
CA LEU A 79 -8.38 -13.11 1.80
C LEU A 79 -7.85 -12.29 0.63
N ILE A 80 -7.55 -12.95 -0.51
CA ILE A 80 -7.05 -12.30 -1.72
C ILE A 80 -8.09 -12.47 -2.81
N THR A 81 -8.89 -11.44 -3.04
CA THR A 81 -10.02 -11.47 -3.98
C THR A 81 -9.81 -10.64 -5.24
N SER A 82 -8.69 -9.93 -5.33
CA SER A 82 -8.32 -9.18 -6.54
C SER A 82 -6.82 -9.00 -6.69
N LEU A 83 -6.39 -8.76 -7.94
CA LEU A 83 -5.03 -8.41 -8.31
C LEU A 83 -5.06 -7.20 -9.25
N VAL A 84 -4.32 -6.18 -8.88
CA VAL A 84 -4.13 -4.95 -9.67
C VAL A 84 -2.70 -4.85 -10.13
N TYR A 85 -2.51 -4.51 -11.38
CA TYR A 85 -1.21 -4.15 -11.95
C TYR A 85 -1.12 -2.64 -12.16
N GLN A 86 -0.01 -2.05 -11.73
CA GLN A 86 0.32 -0.67 -12.03
C GLN A 86 1.64 -0.60 -12.82
N GLN A 87 1.57 -0.01 -14.02
CA GLN A 87 2.75 0.35 -14.78
C GLN A 87 3.16 1.79 -14.46
N ARG A 88 4.40 1.97 -14.00
CA ARG A 88 5.01 3.29 -13.73
C ARG A 88 6.10 3.67 -14.73
N ALA A 89 6.29 2.87 -15.77
CA ALA A 89 7.14 3.23 -16.89
C ALA A 89 6.47 4.35 -17.73
N GLY A 90 7.22 5.37 -18.11
CA GLY A 90 6.73 6.47 -18.94
C GLY A 90 6.15 7.65 -18.17
N VAL A 91 5.39 8.51 -18.89
CA VAL A 91 4.92 9.82 -18.40
C VAL A 91 3.71 9.70 -17.45
N GLN A 92 2.88 8.67 -17.63
CA GLN A 92 1.69 8.45 -16.82
C GLN A 92 1.63 7.01 -16.34
N SER A 93 1.30 6.81 -15.06
CA SER A 93 1.03 5.49 -14.55
C SER A 93 -0.35 5.00 -14.99
N GLN A 94 -0.44 3.73 -15.35
CA GLN A 94 -1.69 3.06 -15.70
C GLN A 94 -1.96 1.94 -14.70
N ASN A 95 -3.20 1.89 -14.19
CA ASN A 95 -3.64 0.85 -13.27
C ASN A 95 -4.67 -0.03 -13.96
N THR A 96 -4.48 -1.32 -13.92
CA THR A 96 -5.36 -2.32 -14.52
C THR A 96 -5.74 -3.37 -13.48
N VAL A 97 -7.03 -3.59 -13.30
CA VAL A 97 -7.52 -4.73 -12.51
C VAL A 97 -7.36 -5.98 -13.37
N MET A 98 -6.41 -6.83 -13.01
CA MET A 98 -6.11 -8.06 -13.74
C MET A 98 -7.09 -9.17 -13.38
N PHE A 99 -7.45 -9.28 -12.11
CA PHE A 99 -8.38 -10.29 -11.60
C PHE A 99 -9.26 -9.72 -10.49
N GLY A 100 -10.49 -10.23 -10.40
CA GLY A 100 -11.43 -9.89 -9.35
C GLY A 100 -12.03 -8.50 -9.46
N ALA A 101 -12.47 -7.94 -8.32
CA ALA A 101 -13.05 -6.60 -8.23
C ALA A 101 -12.54 -5.90 -6.97
N LEU A 102 -12.35 -4.57 -7.07
CA LEU A 102 -11.90 -3.76 -5.94
C LEU A 102 -13.09 -3.36 -5.05
N PRO A 103 -12.89 -3.35 -3.71
CA PRO A 103 -13.86 -2.75 -2.79
C PRO A 103 -14.08 -1.26 -3.09
N ASN A 104 -15.30 -0.77 -2.84
CA ASN A 104 -15.60 0.65 -2.94
C ASN A 104 -16.55 1.08 -1.80
N PRO A 105 -16.10 1.85 -0.79
CA PRO A 105 -14.74 2.35 -0.62
C PRO A 105 -13.74 1.24 -0.30
N HIS A 106 -12.46 1.40 -0.73
CA HIS A 106 -11.39 0.51 -0.35
C HIS A 106 -10.69 1.05 0.89
N THR A 107 -10.70 0.26 1.94
CA THR A 107 -10.09 0.59 3.23
C THR A 107 -9.14 -0.53 3.63
N VAL A 108 -7.93 -0.15 4.03
CA VAL A 108 -6.91 -1.09 4.54
C VAL A 108 -6.54 -0.74 5.97
N THR A 109 -6.01 -1.72 6.70
CA THR A 109 -5.54 -1.52 8.09
C THR A 109 -4.03 -1.74 8.17
N GLU A 110 -3.37 -0.92 8.97
CA GLU A 110 -1.97 -1.09 9.36
C GLU A 110 -1.80 -0.71 10.84
N ASN A 111 -1.32 -1.63 11.66
CA ASN A 111 -1.15 -1.43 13.11
C ASN A 111 -2.43 -0.89 13.80
N GLY A 112 -3.59 -1.39 13.42
CA GLY A 112 -4.89 -0.97 13.93
C GLY A 112 -5.41 0.37 13.37
N ILE A 113 -4.66 1.06 12.52
CA ILE A 113 -5.08 2.31 11.87
C ILE A 113 -5.68 2.00 10.51
N ARG A 114 -6.85 2.56 10.21
CA ARG A 114 -7.54 2.40 8.94
C ARG A 114 -7.20 3.53 7.98
N PHE A 115 -7.00 3.18 6.69
CA PHE A 115 -6.66 4.11 5.63
C PHE A 115 -7.56 3.89 4.42
N LEU A 116 -8.09 4.97 3.87
CA LEU A 116 -8.71 4.98 2.56
C LEU A 116 -7.64 4.90 1.48
N VAL A 117 -7.78 3.97 0.55
CA VAL A 117 -6.86 3.77 -0.56
C VAL A 117 -7.60 3.75 -1.90
N ASP A 118 -6.88 4.06 -2.96
CA ASP A 118 -7.37 4.01 -4.33
C ASP A 118 -6.32 3.32 -5.20
N LEU A 119 -6.58 2.08 -5.55
CA LEU A 119 -5.69 1.26 -6.39
C LEU A 119 -6.02 1.36 -7.88
N GLN A 120 -7.09 2.05 -8.26
CA GLN A 120 -7.59 2.07 -9.63
C GLN A 120 -7.23 3.35 -10.38
N SER A 121 -7.40 4.51 -9.76
CA SER A 121 -7.38 5.78 -10.48
C SER A 121 -6.15 6.65 -10.17
N ARG A 122 -5.27 6.24 -9.25
CA ARG A 122 -4.17 7.08 -8.78
C ARG A 122 -2.81 6.40 -8.92
N GLN A 123 -1.81 7.21 -9.26
CA GLN A 123 -0.41 6.80 -9.21
C GLN A 123 0.01 6.41 -7.78
N ASN A 124 -0.43 7.19 -6.80
CA ASN A 124 -0.16 6.95 -5.39
C ASN A 124 -1.43 6.49 -4.69
N THR A 125 -1.37 5.34 -4.09
CA THR A 125 -2.51 4.57 -3.57
C THR A 125 -3.20 5.15 -2.34
N GLY A 126 -2.63 6.15 -1.70
CA GLY A 126 -3.16 6.76 -0.47
C GLY A 126 -2.28 6.48 0.76
N ILE A 127 -1.45 5.45 0.74
CA ILE A 127 -0.46 5.14 1.79
C ILE A 127 0.74 4.44 1.16
N PHE A 128 1.92 4.65 1.71
CA PHE A 128 3.16 4.03 1.28
C PHE A 128 3.57 2.92 2.25
N PRO A 129 3.49 1.62 1.87
CA PRO A 129 3.78 0.50 2.76
C PRO A 129 5.23 0.46 3.27
N ASP A 130 6.18 0.96 2.48
CA ASP A 130 7.59 1.06 2.83
C ASP A 130 7.89 2.03 3.99
N MET A 131 6.95 2.91 4.33
CA MET A 131 7.05 3.82 5.47
C MET A 131 6.43 3.26 6.76
N ARG A 132 6.05 1.99 6.81
CA ARG A 132 5.46 1.34 7.99
C ARG A 132 6.32 1.53 9.24
N SER A 133 7.60 1.20 9.19
CA SER A 133 8.51 1.35 10.33
C SER A 133 8.66 2.79 10.81
N GLY A 134 8.61 3.76 9.87
CA GLY A 134 8.58 5.18 10.22
C GLY A 134 7.31 5.58 10.98
N ARG A 135 6.14 5.06 10.56
CA ARG A 135 4.88 5.28 11.29
C ARG A 135 4.87 4.62 12.66
N GLU A 136 5.40 3.41 12.77
CA GLU A 136 5.58 2.71 14.07
C GLU A 136 6.46 3.51 15.02
N PHE A 137 7.58 4.06 14.52
CA PHE A 137 8.44 4.93 15.31
C PHE A 137 7.71 6.18 15.80
N VAL A 138 6.96 6.86 14.93
CA VAL A 138 6.18 8.04 15.32
C VAL A 138 5.12 7.66 16.35
N MET A 139 4.40 6.57 16.14
CA MET A 139 3.39 6.07 17.09
C MET A 139 4.00 5.81 18.48
N ALA A 140 5.16 5.18 18.54
CA ALA A 140 5.82 4.86 19.81
C ALA A 140 6.34 6.09 20.57
N ASN A 141 6.59 7.22 19.86
CA ASN A 141 7.25 8.39 20.44
C ASN A 141 6.35 9.64 20.54
N SER A 142 5.04 9.54 20.28
CA SER A 142 4.15 10.71 20.19
C SER A 142 3.32 10.99 21.44
N LYS A 143 3.40 10.15 22.47
CA LYS A 143 2.54 10.27 23.66
C LYS A 143 2.67 11.66 24.32
N HIS A 144 1.52 12.33 24.49
CA HIS A 144 1.41 13.70 25.02
C HIS A 144 2.16 14.76 24.21
N GLY A 145 2.54 14.43 22.97
CA GLY A 145 3.26 15.32 22.08
C GLY A 145 2.34 16.21 21.25
N LYS A 146 2.93 17.32 20.73
CA LYS A 146 2.35 18.11 19.64
C LYS A 146 3.18 17.84 18.40
N VAL A 147 2.55 17.35 17.33
CA VAL A 147 3.23 16.90 16.13
C VAL A 147 2.90 17.80 14.94
N LEU A 148 3.92 18.29 14.26
CA LEU A 148 3.80 18.99 12.99
C LEU A 148 4.19 18.01 11.86
N ASN A 149 3.23 17.69 11.00
CA ASN A 149 3.39 16.81 9.85
C ASN A 149 3.46 17.67 8.57
N LEU A 150 4.66 17.86 8.06
CA LEU A 150 4.91 18.58 6.81
C LEU A 150 4.88 17.61 5.63
N PHE A 151 4.37 18.08 4.47
CA PHE A 151 4.15 17.23 3.29
C PHE A 151 3.30 16.02 3.63
N SER A 152 2.20 16.30 4.35
CA SER A 152 1.46 15.30 5.11
C SER A 152 0.72 14.28 4.25
N TYR A 153 0.58 14.53 2.94
CA TYR A 153 -0.15 13.67 2.00
C TYR A 153 -1.54 13.32 2.57
N THR A 154 -1.88 12.06 2.72
CA THR A 154 -3.13 11.57 3.34
C THR A 154 -3.05 11.42 4.85
N CYS A 155 -2.09 12.09 5.47
CA CYS A 155 -1.89 12.21 6.93
C CYS A 155 -1.50 10.91 7.65
N GLY A 156 -0.84 9.96 6.99
CA GLY A 156 -0.49 8.67 7.60
C GLY A 156 0.37 8.77 8.87
N PHE A 157 1.33 9.69 8.91
CA PHE A 157 2.15 9.92 10.10
C PHE A 157 1.37 10.60 11.24
N SER A 158 0.43 11.49 10.93
CA SER A 158 -0.42 12.11 11.94
C SER A 158 -1.37 11.11 12.58
N LEU A 159 -1.90 10.18 11.78
CA LEU A 159 -2.71 9.08 12.30
C LEU A 159 -1.92 8.20 13.25
N ALA A 160 -0.67 7.87 12.89
CA ALA A 160 0.23 7.14 13.76
C ALA A 160 0.54 7.91 15.06
N ALA A 161 0.75 9.23 14.97
CA ALA A 161 0.96 10.08 16.14
C ALA A 161 -0.26 10.11 17.06
N MET A 162 -1.48 10.28 16.50
CA MET A 162 -2.73 10.25 17.26
C MET A 162 -2.96 8.89 17.93
N GLN A 163 -2.73 7.80 17.22
CA GLN A 163 -2.81 6.44 17.76
C GLN A 163 -1.80 6.24 18.90
N GLY A 164 -0.62 6.86 18.81
CA GLY A 164 0.41 6.86 19.84
C GLY A 164 0.13 7.78 21.03
N GLY A 165 -1.00 8.49 21.02
CA GLY A 165 -1.43 9.35 22.14
C GLY A 165 -0.90 10.79 22.07
N ALA A 166 -0.64 11.32 20.86
CA ALA A 166 -0.37 12.74 20.69
C ALA A 166 -1.59 13.58 21.13
N ASP A 167 -1.33 14.69 21.82
CA ASP A 167 -2.38 15.62 22.26
C ASP A 167 -2.89 16.47 21.07
N HIS A 168 -2.01 16.74 20.10
CA HIS A 168 -2.35 17.54 18.93
C HIS A 168 -1.46 17.20 17.73
N VAL A 169 -2.07 17.17 16.54
CA VAL A 169 -1.35 17.07 15.26
C VAL A 169 -1.77 18.20 14.32
N MET A 170 -0.80 18.78 13.63
CA MET A 170 -1.03 19.77 12.57
C MET A 170 -0.52 19.20 11.24
N ASN A 171 -1.37 19.23 10.22
CA ASN A 171 -1.07 18.71 8.90
C ASN A 171 -0.90 19.85 7.89
N MET A 172 0.18 19.81 7.13
CA MET A 172 0.44 20.76 6.05
C MET A 172 0.79 20.03 4.75
N ASP A 173 0.05 20.35 3.70
CA ASP A 173 0.34 19.89 2.33
C ASP A 173 -0.15 20.94 1.32
N MET A 174 0.48 21.02 0.16
CA MET A 174 0.06 21.92 -0.92
C MET A 174 -1.23 21.45 -1.59
N SER A 175 -1.48 20.14 -1.60
CA SER A 175 -2.64 19.53 -2.25
C SER A 175 -3.85 19.46 -1.31
N LYS A 176 -4.83 20.33 -1.54
CA LYS A 176 -6.11 20.27 -0.82
C LYS A 176 -6.83 18.94 -1.00
N GLY A 177 -6.65 18.26 -2.14
CA GLY A 177 -7.26 16.97 -2.43
C GLY A 177 -6.76 15.87 -1.50
N VAL A 178 -5.44 15.78 -1.26
CA VAL A 178 -4.89 14.77 -0.36
C VAL A 178 -5.19 15.09 1.10
N LEU A 179 -5.21 16.37 1.50
CA LEU A 179 -5.64 16.78 2.84
C LEU A 179 -7.11 16.42 3.11
N LYS A 180 -7.98 16.48 2.09
CA LYS A 180 -9.37 16.02 2.23
C LYS A 180 -9.43 14.52 2.54
N VAL A 181 -8.62 13.70 1.86
CA VAL A 181 -8.50 12.27 2.19
C VAL A 181 -7.90 12.08 3.59
N GLY A 182 -6.88 12.85 3.95
CA GLY A 182 -6.32 12.85 5.30
C GLY A 182 -7.35 13.13 6.38
N LYS A 183 -8.23 14.12 6.17
CA LYS A 183 -9.34 14.40 7.08
C LYS A 183 -10.31 13.21 7.19
N GLN A 184 -10.65 12.58 6.07
CA GLN A 184 -11.48 11.37 6.06
C GLN A 184 -10.82 10.22 6.83
N ASN A 185 -9.51 10.05 6.67
CA ASN A 185 -8.75 9.05 7.42
C ASN A 185 -8.78 9.32 8.93
N HIS A 186 -8.65 10.57 9.38
CA HIS A 186 -8.80 10.90 10.81
C HIS A 186 -10.21 10.55 11.32
N GLN A 187 -11.26 10.94 10.59
CA GLN A 187 -12.65 10.60 10.92
C GLN A 187 -12.89 9.09 10.97
N LEU A 188 -12.35 8.34 9.99
CA LEU A 188 -12.44 6.88 9.94
C LEU A 188 -11.88 6.20 11.19
N ASN A 189 -10.88 6.82 11.84
CA ASN A 189 -10.24 6.33 13.05
C ASN A 189 -10.75 6.99 14.34
N GLY A 190 -11.77 7.87 14.27
CA GLY A 190 -12.33 8.56 15.44
C GLY A 190 -11.43 9.67 16.00
N PHE A 191 -10.49 10.18 15.21
CA PHE A 191 -9.59 11.27 15.61
C PHE A 191 -10.15 12.63 15.15
N ASP A 192 -11.30 13.06 15.71
CA ASP A 192 -11.91 14.33 15.35
C ASP A 192 -11.38 15.52 16.16
N LYS A 193 -10.75 15.25 17.31
CA LYS A 193 -10.18 16.26 18.21
C LYS A 193 -8.66 16.23 18.14
N GLY A 194 -8.05 17.40 18.33
CA GLY A 194 -6.59 17.50 18.32
C GLY A 194 -5.96 17.45 16.92
N VAL A 195 -6.75 17.65 15.86
CA VAL A 195 -6.28 17.63 14.46
C VAL A 195 -6.59 18.97 13.80
N SER A 196 -5.58 19.57 13.12
CA SER A 196 -5.69 20.79 12.34
C SER A 196 -4.88 20.73 11.03
#